data_464cec31bd48253993d2c8b2c8f9339d
#
_entry.id   464cec31bd48253993d2c8b2c8f9339d
#
_cell.length_a   1.000
_cell.length_b   1.000
_cell.length_c   1.000
_cell.angle_alpha   90.00
_cell.angle_beta   90.00
_cell.angle_gamma   90.00
#
_symmetry.space_group_name_H-M   'P 1'
#
loop_
_entity.id
_entity.type
_entity.pdbx_description
1 polymer ?
#
loop_
_entity_poly.entity_id
_entity_poly.type
_entity_poly.pdbx_seq_one_letter_code
_entity_poly.pdbx_strand_id
1 'polypeptide(L)'
;MKRTKSTFLITILAFFLFSCDHDNNKPEMNIIFLHHSTGKVIWQGDRDNMVYNIIGRFSSRAAEILRPKGLLPSLIENYNKKNEINYSINEISFPKISPYGWKNYVYDYYNIWVKNAGETPFMEEPTLELLTKDYQVIIFKHCFPVSNILPDSLSNDPNSEIKTLNNYKFQYTALKEKLAQFPQTKFILWTGAAQVKPQSQKMKH
;
A
#
# COMPACT_ATOMS: atom_id res chain seq x y z
N MET A 1 46.03 -57.70 -7.62
CA MET A 1 45.12 -57.60 -6.47
C MET A 1 45.15 -56.17 -5.97
N LYS A 2 44.23 -55.29 -6.41
CA LYS A 2 43.94 -53.97 -5.86
C LYS A 2 42.82 -53.32 -6.69
N ARG A 3 41.57 -53.68 -6.42
CA ARG A 3 40.40 -52.96 -6.95
C ARG A 3 39.24 -53.17 -5.97
N THR A 4 39.15 -52.38 -4.90
CA THR A 4 37.95 -52.29 -4.05
C THR A 4 37.93 -51.05 -3.20
N LYS A 5 38.26 -49.85 -3.73
CA LYS A 5 38.11 -48.59 -2.98
C LYS A 5 37.30 -47.48 -3.71
N SER A 6 36.77 -47.77 -4.90
CA SER A 6 36.11 -46.71 -5.69
C SER A 6 34.57 -46.74 -5.66
N THR A 7 33.95 -47.78 -5.12
CA THR A 7 32.49 -47.93 -5.16
C THR A 7 31.80 -47.36 -3.93
N PHE A 8 32.53 -47.07 -2.83
CA PHE A 8 31.91 -46.55 -1.60
C PHE A 8 31.76 -45.05 -1.57
N LEU A 9 32.46 -44.30 -2.43
CA LEU A 9 32.41 -42.84 -2.46
C LEU A 9 31.23 -42.29 -3.31
N ILE A 10 30.74 -43.10 -4.27
CA ILE A 10 29.65 -42.69 -5.16
C ILE A 10 28.26 -42.80 -4.48
N THR A 11 28.13 -43.70 -3.50
CA THR A 11 26.86 -43.96 -2.82
C THR A 11 26.52 -42.86 -1.78
N ILE A 12 27.52 -42.16 -1.26
CA ILE A 12 27.30 -41.05 -0.29
C ILE A 12 26.88 -39.74 -1.00
N LEU A 13 27.31 -39.54 -2.25
CA LEU A 13 26.97 -38.33 -3.01
C LEU A 13 25.54 -38.35 -3.56
N ALA A 14 24.93 -39.52 -3.71
CA ALA A 14 23.54 -39.66 -4.17
C ALA A 14 22.49 -39.38 -3.09
N PHE A 15 22.88 -39.39 -1.81
CA PHE A 15 21.94 -39.12 -0.69
C PHE A 15 21.73 -37.63 -0.39
N PHE A 16 22.58 -36.75 -0.96
CA PHE A 16 22.44 -35.28 -0.75
C PHE A 16 21.56 -34.58 -1.79
N LEU A 17 21.06 -35.29 -2.81
CA LEU A 17 20.21 -34.68 -3.86
C LEU A 17 18.70 -34.91 -3.64
N PHE A 18 18.30 -35.62 -2.59
CA PHE A 18 16.94 -35.60 -2.09
C PHE A 18 16.83 -34.60 -0.95
N SER A 19 17.26 -33.34 -1.20
CA SER A 19 16.77 -32.21 -0.43
C SER A 19 15.29 -32.08 -0.78
N CYS A 20 14.45 -32.49 0.15
CA CYS A 20 13.03 -32.29 0.12
C CYS A 20 12.74 -30.86 -0.31
N ASP A 21 12.20 -30.66 -1.49
CA ASP A 21 11.36 -29.50 -1.78
C ASP A 21 10.24 -29.59 -0.76
N HIS A 22 10.43 -28.90 0.32
CA HIS A 22 9.36 -28.62 1.26
C HIS A 22 8.45 -27.65 0.52
N ASP A 23 7.49 -28.23 -0.20
CA ASP A 23 6.42 -27.51 -0.85
C ASP A 23 5.71 -26.73 0.26
N ASN A 24 6.18 -25.51 0.48
CA ASN A 24 5.62 -24.57 1.43
C ASN A 24 4.28 -24.07 0.88
N ASN A 25 3.27 -24.92 0.87
CA ASN A 25 1.91 -24.69 0.46
C ASN A 25 1.19 -23.74 1.46
N LYS A 26 1.93 -22.72 1.94
CA LYS A 26 1.37 -21.69 2.81
C LYS A 26 0.53 -20.75 1.94
N PRO A 27 -0.67 -20.40 2.41
CA PRO A 27 -1.49 -19.40 1.72
C PRO A 27 -0.68 -18.13 1.47
N GLU A 28 -0.58 -17.73 0.22
CA GLU A 28 0.07 -16.49 -0.19
C GLU A 28 -0.95 -15.40 -0.45
N MET A 29 -0.64 -14.17 -0.07
CA MET A 29 -1.46 -12.99 -0.34
C MET A 29 -0.57 -11.78 -0.47
N ASN A 30 -0.68 -11.09 -1.59
CA ASN A 30 0.00 -9.83 -1.82
C ASN A 30 -0.93 -8.67 -1.52
N ILE A 31 -0.49 -7.79 -0.64
CA ILE A 31 -1.23 -6.62 -0.17
C ILE A 31 -0.48 -5.37 -0.62
N ILE A 32 -1.19 -4.38 -1.13
CA ILE A 32 -0.63 -3.05 -1.40
C ILE A 32 -1.35 -1.99 -0.57
N PHE A 33 -0.59 -1.08 0.03
CA PHE A 33 -1.10 0.09 0.73
C PHE A 33 -0.78 1.36 -0.04
N LEU A 34 -1.81 1.98 -0.57
CA LEU A 34 -1.76 3.19 -1.38
C LEU A 34 -2.08 4.40 -0.51
N HIS A 35 -1.13 5.33 -0.37
CA HIS A 35 -1.32 6.44 0.54
C HIS A 35 -0.41 7.64 0.28
N HIS A 36 -0.72 8.75 0.95
CA HIS A 36 0.17 9.89 1.14
C HIS A 36 0.31 10.23 2.64
N SER A 37 1.25 11.14 2.97
CA SER A 37 1.33 11.85 4.25
C SER A 37 1.10 10.97 5.49
N THR A 38 -0.07 11.09 6.14
CA THR A 38 -0.42 10.33 7.35
C THR A 38 -0.40 8.82 7.16
N GLY A 39 -0.58 8.31 5.93
CA GLY A 39 -0.41 6.90 5.61
C GLY A 39 1.03 6.43 5.85
N LYS A 40 2.01 7.28 5.59
CA LYS A 40 3.41 6.98 5.91
C LYS A 40 3.64 6.84 7.42
N VAL A 41 2.97 7.66 8.23
CA VAL A 41 3.03 7.52 9.69
C VAL A 41 2.43 6.19 10.14
N ILE A 42 1.29 5.80 9.56
CA ILE A 42 0.65 4.50 9.84
C ILE A 42 1.56 3.34 9.43
N TRP A 43 2.14 3.41 8.23
CA TRP A 43 3.08 2.40 7.75
C TRP A 43 4.28 2.23 8.67
N GLN A 44 4.83 3.34 9.10
CA GLN A 44 6.04 3.38 9.89
C GLN A 44 5.81 3.12 11.37
N GLY A 45 4.65 3.52 11.90
CA GLY A 45 4.39 3.55 13.34
C GLY A 45 5.18 4.64 14.07
N ASP A 46 5.09 4.62 15.38
CA ASP A 46 5.90 5.48 16.25
C ASP A 46 7.36 5.01 16.20
N ARG A 47 8.24 5.89 15.73
CA ARG A 47 9.64 5.59 15.46
C ARG A 47 10.59 6.18 16.49
N ASP A 48 10.17 6.40 17.69
CA ASP A 48 11.09 6.78 18.77
C ASP A 48 12.06 5.62 19.14
N ASN A 49 12.75 5.10 18.11
CA ASN A 49 13.86 4.19 18.33
C ASN A 49 15.12 5.03 18.59
N MET A 50 15.43 5.20 19.87
CA MET A 50 16.62 5.94 20.33
C MET A 50 17.89 5.47 19.62
N VAL A 51 18.04 4.16 19.39
CA VAL A 51 19.20 3.56 18.72
C VAL A 51 19.31 4.05 17.27
N TYR A 52 18.19 4.06 16.53
CA TYR A 52 18.15 4.57 15.16
C TYR A 52 18.51 6.05 15.09
N ASN A 53 17.98 6.85 16.01
CA ASN A 53 18.26 8.29 16.08
C ASN A 53 19.74 8.57 16.41
N ILE A 54 20.35 7.77 17.27
CA ILE A 54 21.78 7.88 17.61
C ILE A 54 22.63 7.53 16.39
N ILE A 55 22.37 6.39 15.75
CA ILE A 55 23.14 5.93 14.58
C ILE A 55 23.01 6.93 13.42
N GLY A 56 21.83 7.50 13.19
CA GLY A 56 21.59 8.50 12.15
C GLY A 56 22.42 9.79 12.32
N ARG A 57 22.80 10.13 13.56
CA ARG A 57 23.69 11.28 13.83
C ARG A 57 25.14 11.01 13.41
N PHE A 58 25.58 9.75 13.42
CA PHE A 58 26.98 9.39 13.09
C PHE A 58 27.10 8.92 11.63
N SER A 59 26.12 8.25 11.07
CA SER A 59 26.14 7.77 9.68
C SER A 59 24.72 7.55 9.14
N SER A 60 24.35 8.37 8.17
CA SER A 60 23.08 8.20 7.44
C SER A 60 22.98 6.86 6.72
N ARG A 61 24.12 6.36 6.19
CA ARG A 61 24.18 5.07 5.48
C ARG A 61 24.02 3.88 6.43
N ALA A 62 24.61 3.93 7.63
CA ALA A 62 24.43 2.90 8.64
C ALA A 62 23.00 2.89 9.19
N ALA A 63 22.40 4.06 9.39
CA ALA A 63 20.99 4.19 9.78
C ALA A 63 20.05 3.61 8.73
N GLU A 64 20.32 3.80 7.43
CA GLU A 64 19.50 3.23 6.34
C GLU A 64 19.55 1.70 6.35
N ILE A 65 20.75 1.10 6.55
CA ILE A 65 20.93 -0.36 6.62
C ILE A 65 20.23 -0.97 7.86
N LEU A 66 20.29 -0.26 8.99
CA LEU A 66 19.72 -0.69 10.27
C LEU A 66 18.28 -0.21 10.48
N ARG A 67 17.69 0.36 9.44
CA ARG A 67 16.34 0.91 9.49
C ARG A 67 15.35 -0.18 9.93
N PRO A 68 14.67 -0.02 11.08
CA PRO A 68 13.68 -1.01 11.50
C PRO A 68 12.55 -1.08 10.47
N LYS A 69 12.05 -2.29 10.22
CA LYS A 69 10.84 -2.49 9.40
C LYS A 69 9.73 -1.60 9.95
N GLY A 70 8.90 -1.06 9.06
CA GLY A 70 7.73 -0.29 9.48
C GLY A 70 6.77 -1.12 10.36
N LEU A 71 5.87 -0.44 11.05
CA LEU A 71 4.89 -1.09 11.93
C LEU A 71 4.02 -2.09 11.16
N LEU A 72 3.44 -1.70 10.03
CA LEU A 72 2.56 -2.57 9.25
C LEU A 72 3.29 -3.83 8.73
N PRO A 73 4.47 -3.74 8.10
CA PRO A 73 5.22 -4.92 7.71
C PRO A 73 5.56 -5.84 8.89
N SER A 74 5.90 -5.26 10.04
CA SER A 74 6.20 -6.05 11.25
C SER A 74 4.98 -6.78 11.80
N LEU A 75 3.80 -6.15 11.75
CA LEU A 75 2.53 -6.78 12.15
C LEU A 75 2.15 -7.93 11.21
N ILE A 76 2.32 -7.75 9.90
CA ILE A 76 2.08 -8.83 8.92
C ILE A 76 3.07 -9.98 9.13
N GLU A 77 4.34 -9.70 9.36
CA GLU A 77 5.34 -10.74 9.64
C GLU A 77 5.00 -11.55 10.91
N ASN A 78 4.58 -10.88 11.98
CA ASN A 78 4.15 -11.53 13.21
C ASN A 78 2.87 -12.35 13.01
N TYR A 79 1.94 -11.84 12.22
CA TYR A 79 0.71 -12.55 11.85
C TYR A 79 1.02 -13.80 11.04
N ASN A 80 1.92 -13.70 10.06
CA ASN A 80 2.40 -14.83 9.27
C ASN A 80 3.01 -15.93 10.12
N LYS A 81 3.92 -15.56 11.03
CA LYS A 81 4.55 -16.52 11.96
C LYS A 81 3.54 -17.23 12.84
N LYS A 82 2.56 -16.48 13.37
CA LYS A 82 1.53 -17.03 14.27
C LYS A 82 0.58 -17.98 13.56
N ASN A 83 0.27 -17.76 12.29
CA ASN A 83 -0.76 -18.48 11.55
C ASN A 83 -0.20 -19.40 10.46
N GLU A 84 1.14 -19.50 10.34
CA GLU A 84 1.84 -20.32 9.34
C GLU A 84 1.43 -20.00 7.88
N ILE A 85 1.28 -18.71 7.58
CA ILE A 85 0.93 -18.19 6.26
C ILE A 85 2.04 -17.31 5.70
N ASN A 86 1.90 -16.88 4.43
CA ASN A 86 2.91 -16.08 3.73
C ASN A 86 2.26 -14.86 3.05
N TYR A 87 1.81 -13.89 3.84
CA TYR A 87 1.30 -12.63 3.32
C TYR A 87 2.42 -11.61 3.18
N SER A 88 2.46 -10.93 2.05
CA SER A 88 3.36 -9.80 1.82
C SER A 88 2.57 -8.48 1.83
N ILE A 89 3.21 -7.39 2.26
CA ILE A 89 2.64 -6.05 2.18
C ILE A 89 3.67 -5.07 1.67
N ASN A 90 3.27 -4.28 0.66
CA ASN A 90 4.05 -3.21 0.07
C ASN A 90 3.34 -1.86 0.25
N GLU A 91 4.09 -0.76 0.20
CA GLU A 91 3.51 0.58 0.16
C GLU A 91 3.95 1.32 -1.10
N ILE A 92 3.08 2.16 -1.63
CA ILE A 92 3.44 3.18 -2.59
C ILE A 92 2.74 4.50 -2.29
N SER A 93 3.45 5.60 -2.55
CA SER A 93 2.84 6.93 -2.57
C SER A 93 1.97 7.04 -3.80
N PHE A 94 0.64 7.08 -3.64
CA PHE A 94 -0.31 7.01 -4.74
C PHE A 94 -1.47 8.01 -4.57
N PRO A 95 -1.82 8.74 -5.62
CA PRO A 95 -0.98 9.01 -6.79
C PRO A 95 0.23 9.89 -6.42
N LYS A 96 1.31 9.87 -7.18
CA LYS A 96 2.51 10.68 -6.92
C LYS A 96 2.21 12.17 -7.08
N ILE A 97 2.74 13.00 -6.20
CA ILE A 97 2.56 14.46 -6.30
C ILE A 97 3.27 15.01 -7.54
N SER A 98 4.51 14.63 -7.75
CA SER A 98 5.31 15.06 -8.88
C SER A 98 5.35 13.96 -9.95
N PRO A 99 5.31 14.32 -11.26
CA PRO A 99 5.28 15.68 -11.80
C PRO A 99 3.87 16.26 -11.97
N TYR A 100 2.81 15.48 -11.75
CA TYR A 100 1.46 15.80 -12.20
C TYR A 100 0.59 16.55 -11.19
N GLY A 101 1.08 16.77 -9.97
CA GLY A 101 0.39 17.55 -8.95
C GLY A 101 -0.80 16.84 -8.29
N TRP A 102 -0.86 15.50 -8.34
CA TRP A 102 -1.90 14.73 -7.68
C TRP A 102 -1.96 15.02 -6.18
N LYS A 103 -3.17 15.10 -5.63
CA LYS A 103 -3.43 15.49 -4.24
C LYS A 103 -3.84 14.32 -3.35
N ASN A 104 -4.06 13.15 -3.93
CA ASN A 104 -4.61 11.98 -3.27
C ASN A 104 -6.05 12.25 -2.75
N TYR A 105 -6.86 12.87 -3.59
CA TYR A 105 -8.29 13.10 -3.36
C TYR A 105 -9.13 12.09 -4.14
N VAL A 106 -10.43 12.09 -3.92
CA VAL A 106 -11.37 11.18 -4.59
C VAL A 106 -11.31 11.34 -6.11
N TYR A 107 -11.23 12.59 -6.58
CA TYR A 107 -11.09 12.91 -8.01
C TYR A 107 -9.87 12.24 -8.65
N ASP A 108 -8.74 12.20 -7.98
CA ASP A 108 -7.51 11.60 -8.53
C ASP A 108 -7.70 10.11 -8.81
N TYR A 109 -8.29 9.39 -7.84
CA TYR A 109 -8.63 7.96 -8.01
C TYR A 109 -9.67 7.74 -9.10
N TYR A 110 -10.72 8.56 -9.14
CA TYR A 110 -11.72 8.53 -10.20
C TYR A 110 -11.08 8.78 -11.59
N ASN A 111 -10.20 9.77 -11.67
CA ASN A 111 -9.53 10.12 -12.93
C ASN A 111 -8.62 8.99 -13.42
N ILE A 112 -7.83 8.37 -12.53
CA ILE A 112 -6.87 7.31 -12.88
C ILE A 112 -7.60 5.98 -13.13
N TRP A 113 -8.47 5.59 -12.21
CA TRP A 113 -9.04 4.24 -12.20
C TRP A 113 -10.35 4.08 -12.96
N VAL A 114 -11.07 5.17 -13.21
CA VAL A 114 -12.36 5.13 -13.92
C VAL A 114 -12.23 5.75 -15.31
N LYS A 115 -11.85 7.03 -15.37
CA LYS A 115 -11.80 7.74 -16.66
C LYS A 115 -10.68 7.26 -17.58
N ASN A 116 -9.54 6.93 -17.02
CA ASN A 116 -8.35 6.50 -17.76
C ASN A 116 -7.95 5.07 -17.37
N ALA A 117 -8.94 4.25 -17.10
CA ALA A 117 -8.78 2.83 -16.86
C ALA A 117 -8.13 2.13 -18.05
N GLY A 118 -7.40 1.04 -17.81
CA GLY A 118 -6.79 0.24 -18.88
C GLY A 118 -5.53 -0.49 -18.45
N GLU A 119 -4.96 -1.24 -19.38
CA GLU A 119 -3.82 -2.13 -19.17
C GLU A 119 -2.45 -1.42 -19.19
N THR A 120 -2.45 -0.09 -19.27
CA THR A 120 -1.24 0.73 -19.24
C THR A 120 -1.34 1.79 -18.15
N PRO A 121 -0.21 2.20 -17.52
CA PRO A 121 -0.23 3.28 -16.55
C PRO A 121 -0.78 4.58 -17.15
N PHE A 122 -1.58 5.31 -16.36
CA PHE A 122 -2.01 6.65 -16.72
C PHE A 122 -1.13 7.67 -16.01
N MET A 123 -0.42 8.51 -16.76
CA MET A 123 0.50 9.51 -16.21
C MET A 123 1.42 8.90 -15.12
N GLU A 124 2.05 7.77 -15.46
CA GLU A 124 2.93 6.96 -14.58
C GLU A 124 2.25 6.31 -13.36
N GLU A 125 0.94 6.49 -13.19
CA GLU A 125 0.20 5.89 -12.09
C GLU A 125 -0.44 4.55 -12.50
N PRO A 126 -0.39 3.52 -11.65
CA PRO A 126 -0.99 2.23 -11.96
C PRO A 126 -2.51 2.31 -11.94
N THR A 127 -3.12 1.73 -12.97
CA THR A 127 -4.56 1.52 -13.05
C THR A 127 -4.98 0.32 -12.19
N LEU A 128 -6.28 0.12 -11.99
CA LEU A 128 -6.78 -1.07 -11.29
C LEU A 128 -6.46 -2.35 -12.04
N GLU A 129 -6.53 -2.32 -13.38
CA GLU A 129 -6.18 -3.43 -14.25
C GLU A 129 -4.75 -3.93 -14.05
N LEU A 130 -3.83 -3.03 -13.69
CA LEU A 130 -2.44 -3.39 -13.37
C LEU A 130 -2.33 -3.88 -11.92
N LEU A 131 -2.88 -3.14 -10.97
CA LEU A 131 -2.76 -3.47 -9.55
C LEU A 131 -3.39 -4.81 -9.20
N THR A 132 -4.53 -5.14 -9.79
CA THR A 132 -5.27 -6.39 -9.49
C THR A 132 -4.62 -7.65 -10.05
N LYS A 133 -3.64 -7.52 -10.95
CA LYS A 133 -2.81 -8.64 -11.41
C LYS A 133 -1.87 -9.14 -10.32
N ASP A 134 -1.33 -8.22 -9.53
CA ASP A 134 -0.26 -8.50 -8.58
C ASP A 134 -0.75 -8.57 -7.12
N TYR A 135 -1.90 -7.93 -6.81
CA TYR A 135 -2.37 -7.76 -5.44
C TYR A 135 -3.79 -8.30 -5.24
N GLN A 136 -3.95 -9.18 -4.27
CA GLN A 136 -5.23 -9.72 -3.83
C GLN A 136 -5.95 -8.79 -2.85
N VAL A 137 -5.19 -7.89 -2.19
CA VAL A 137 -5.75 -6.86 -1.30
C VAL A 137 -5.15 -5.50 -1.64
N ILE A 138 -6.00 -4.54 -1.92
CA ILE A 138 -5.62 -3.15 -2.19
C ILE A 138 -6.24 -2.27 -1.11
N ILE A 139 -5.37 -1.72 -0.25
CA ILE A 139 -5.76 -0.77 0.78
C ILE A 139 -5.42 0.62 0.28
N PHE A 140 -6.37 1.54 0.28
CA PHE A 140 -6.12 2.91 -0.13
C PHE A 140 -6.73 3.93 0.81
N LYS A 141 -6.02 5.05 0.96
CA LYS A 141 -6.34 6.11 1.90
C LYS A 141 -6.19 7.46 1.24
N HIS A 142 -7.25 8.25 1.29
CA HIS A 142 -7.18 9.65 0.84
C HIS A 142 -6.39 10.53 1.80
N CYS A 143 -5.85 11.62 1.27
CA CYS A 143 -5.17 12.63 2.07
C CYS A 143 -6.15 13.35 3.02
N PHE A 144 -5.67 13.82 4.17
CA PHE A 144 -6.49 14.48 5.20
C PHE A 144 -7.41 15.59 4.66
N PRO A 145 -6.96 16.49 3.76
CA PRO A 145 -7.81 17.58 3.26
C PRO A 145 -9.01 17.12 2.41
N VAL A 146 -9.17 15.83 2.13
CA VAL A 146 -10.36 15.28 1.45
C VAL A 146 -11.64 15.60 2.24
N SER A 147 -11.57 15.65 3.56
CA SER A 147 -12.71 15.93 4.45
C SER A 147 -13.17 17.40 4.43
N ASN A 148 -12.40 18.29 3.79
CA ASN A 148 -12.77 19.70 3.68
C ASN A 148 -13.74 19.89 2.49
N ILE A 149 -15.01 19.59 2.73
CA ILE A 149 -16.07 19.64 1.70
C ILE A 149 -16.53 21.08 1.51
N LEU A 150 -16.62 21.48 0.24
CA LEU A 150 -17.07 22.79 -0.21
C LEU A 150 -18.56 22.78 -0.59
N PRO A 151 -19.23 23.95 -0.63
CA PRO A 151 -20.62 24.05 -1.06
C PRO A 151 -20.84 23.52 -2.48
N ASP A 152 -21.95 22.81 -2.71
CA ASP A 152 -22.32 22.24 -4.01
C ASP A 152 -22.56 23.33 -5.09
N SER A 153 -22.81 24.58 -4.69
CA SER A 153 -22.90 25.70 -5.63
C SER A 153 -21.62 26.00 -6.40
N LEU A 154 -20.46 25.50 -5.93
CA LEU A 154 -19.16 25.71 -6.60
C LEU A 154 -18.89 24.72 -7.72
N SER A 155 -19.47 23.55 -7.67
CA SER A 155 -19.36 22.55 -8.72
C SER A 155 -20.39 21.44 -8.55
N ASN A 156 -20.93 21.01 -9.68
CA ASN A 156 -21.76 19.81 -9.81
C ASN A 156 -21.31 19.02 -11.05
N ASP A 157 -20.00 18.80 -11.15
CA ASP A 157 -19.35 18.16 -12.30
C ASP A 157 -18.43 17.04 -11.79
N PRO A 158 -18.72 15.76 -12.08
CA PRO A 158 -17.89 14.64 -11.66
C PRO A 158 -16.46 14.71 -12.21
N ASN A 159 -16.24 15.47 -13.28
CA ASN A 159 -14.92 15.68 -13.87
C ASN A 159 -14.12 16.81 -13.23
N SER A 160 -14.67 17.42 -12.18
CA SER A 160 -14.01 18.48 -11.43
C SER A 160 -13.30 17.97 -10.19
N GLU A 161 -12.12 18.51 -9.90
CA GLU A 161 -11.38 18.25 -8.66
C GLU A 161 -11.97 18.99 -7.44
N ILE A 162 -12.97 19.86 -7.65
CA ILE A 162 -13.59 20.62 -6.57
C ILE A 162 -14.34 19.69 -5.64
N LYS A 163 -14.02 19.76 -4.35
CA LYS A 163 -14.46 18.83 -3.30
C LYS A 163 -15.87 19.14 -2.82
N THR A 164 -16.87 19.12 -3.68
CA THR A 164 -18.27 19.26 -3.29
C THR A 164 -18.86 17.89 -2.94
N LEU A 165 -19.95 17.88 -2.17
CA LEU A 165 -20.63 16.64 -1.81
C LEU A 165 -21.20 15.92 -3.04
N ASN A 166 -21.74 16.67 -4.00
CA ASN A 166 -22.28 16.09 -5.23
C ASN A 166 -21.17 15.46 -6.08
N ASN A 167 -20.03 16.15 -6.26
CA ASN A 167 -18.90 15.58 -7.00
C ASN A 167 -18.41 14.28 -6.33
N TYR A 168 -18.31 14.25 -5.01
CA TYR A 168 -17.91 13.05 -4.27
C TYR A 168 -18.90 11.89 -4.45
N LYS A 169 -20.22 12.15 -4.39
CA LYS A 169 -21.23 11.12 -4.63
C LYS A 169 -21.04 10.47 -6.00
N PHE A 170 -20.88 11.26 -7.05
CA PHE A 170 -20.64 10.74 -8.41
C PHE A 170 -19.33 9.95 -8.49
N GLN A 171 -18.24 10.53 -8.01
CA GLN A 171 -16.92 9.93 -8.10
C GLN A 171 -16.83 8.62 -7.29
N TYR A 172 -17.36 8.58 -6.07
CA TYR A 172 -17.37 7.36 -5.26
C TYR A 172 -18.32 6.29 -5.83
N THR A 173 -19.46 6.67 -6.41
CA THR A 173 -20.35 5.72 -7.08
C THR A 173 -19.64 5.05 -8.25
N ALA A 174 -19.02 5.85 -9.11
CA ALA A 174 -18.27 5.32 -10.25
C ALA A 174 -17.05 4.48 -9.81
N LEU A 175 -16.33 4.89 -8.77
CA LEU A 175 -15.26 4.09 -8.17
C LEU A 175 -15.77 2.76 -7.64
N LYS A 176 -16.89 2.75 -6.90
CA LYS A 176 -17.50 1.52 -6.38
C LYS A 176 -17.86 0.55 -7.50
N GLU A 177 -18.47 1.05 -8.57
CA GLU A 177 -18.82 0.25 -9.75
C GLU A 177 -17.58 -0.30 -10.44
N LYS A 178 -16.51 0.49 -10.52
CA LYS A 178 -15.23 0.06 -11.10
C LYS A 178 -14.56 -1.01 -10.24
N LEU A 179 -14.50 -0.84 -8.92
CA LEU A 179 -13.93 -1.82 -7.99
C LEU A 179 -14.68 -3.16 -8.06
N ALA A 180 -16.00 -3.14 -8.25
CA ALA A 180 -16.83 -4.34 -8.37
C ALA A 180 -16.51 -5.19 -9.60
N GLN A 181 -15.79 -4.65 -10.59
CA GLN A 181 -15.34 -5.40 -11.77
C GLN A 181 -14.20 -6.38 -11.45
N PHE A 182 -13.59 -6.29 -10.27
CA PHE A 182 -12.47 -7.12 -9.84
C PHE A 182 -12.84 -7.98 -8.61
N PRO A 183 -13.73 -8.97 -8.75
CA PRO A 183 -14.26 -9.72 -7.61
C PRO A 183 -13.23 -10.57 -6.87
N GLN A 184 -12.08 -10.84 -7.49
CA GLN A 184 -10.97 -11.60 -6.88
C GLN A 184 -10.07 -10.73 -5.98
N THR A 185 -10.20 -9.41 -6.05
CA THR A 185 -9.42 -8.46 -5.25
C THR A 185 -10.27 -7.83 -4.16
N LYS A 186 -9.79 -7.85 -2.94
CA LYS A 186 -10.41 -7.17 -1.81
C LYS A 186 -9.93 -5.72 -1.74
N PHE A 187 -10.86 -4.79 -1.79
CA PHE A 187 -10.57 -3.36 -1.64
C PHE A 187 -10.93 -2.88 -0.24
N ILE A 188 -10.02 -2.14 0.38
CA ILE A 188 -10.19 -1.54 1.70
C ILE A 188 -9.96 -0.04 1.57
N LEU A 189 -11.05 0.73 1.58
CA LEU A 189 -10.98 2.18 1.64
C LEU A 189 -10.89 2.63 3.09
N TRP A 190 -9.82 3.33 3.42
CA TRP A 190 -9.70 3.99 4.71
C TRP A 190 -10.49 5.31 4.68
N THR A 191 -11.45 5.44 5.56
CA THR A 191 -12.33 6.63 5.62
C THR A 191 -11.56 7.92 5.92
N GLY A 192 -12.09 9.04 5.44
CA GLY A 192 -11.55 10.37 5.74
C GLY A 192 -11.56 10.67 7.24
N ALA A 193 -10.57 11.42 7.71
CA ALA A 193 -10.52 11.84 9.10
C ALA A 193 -11.68 12.82 9.42
N ALA A 194 -12.32 12.62 10.55
CA ALA A 194 -13.30 13.59 11.06
C ALA A 194 -12.59 14.91 11.40
N GLN A 195 -13.16 16.02 10.96
CA GLN A 195 -12.65 17.35 11.31
C GLN A 195 -13.38 17.88 12.54
N VAL A 196 -12.64 18.47 13.44
CA VAL A 196 -13.22 19.23 14.56
C VAL A 196 -13.84 20.51 13.98
N LYS A 197 -15.08 20.80 14.36
CA LYS A 197 -15.74 22.06 14.00
C LYS A 197 -14.85 23.22 14.46
N PRO A 198 -14.51 24.21 13.62
CA PRO A 198 -13.73 25.36 14.07
C PRO A 198 -14.43 25.98 15.27
N GLN A 199 -13.72 26.16 16.40
CA GLN A 199 -14.25 26.97 17.48
C GLN A 199 -14.48 28.36 16.90
N SER A 200 -15.72 28.81 16.91
CA SER A 200 -16.05 30.18 16.57
C SER A 200 -15.13 31.08 17.38
N GLN A 201 -14.26 31.84 16.73
CA GLN A 201 -13.51 32.87 17.41
C GLN A 201 -14.56 33.74 18.11
N LYS A 202 -14.57 33.72 19.43
CA LYS A 202 -15.32 34.71 20.22
C LYS A 202 -14.75 36.04 19.77
N MET A 203 -15.53 36.77 18.95
CA MET A 203 -15.22 38.16 18.68
C MET A 203 -15.20 38.87 20.05
N LYS A 204 -14.02 39.31 20.46
CA LYS A 204 -13.89 40.24 21.56
C LYS A 204 -14.41 41.57 21.05
N HIS A 205 -15.60 41.92 21.51
CA HIS A 205 -16.12 43.30 21.44
C HIS A 205 -15.35 44.17 22.39
#